data_21a6870f268566ecd5b025f681995576
#
_entry.id   21a6870f268566ecd5b025f681995576
#
_cell.length_a   1.000
_cell.length_b   1.000
_cell.length_c   1.000
_cell.angle_alpha   90.00
_cell.angle_beta   90.00
_cell.angle_gamma   90.00
#
_symmetry.space_group_name_H-M   'P 1'
#
loop_
_entity.id
_entity.type
_entity.pdbx_description
1 polymer ?
#
loop_
_entity_poly.entity_id
_entity_poly.type
_entity_poly.pdbx_seq_one_letter_code
_entity_poly.pdbx_strand_id
1 'polypeptide(L)' 'MPAYDIRYLDGEGSLAHAFSAVCDNEKRARILAHAMKLPSAKKLEVWSGETLIYTRPSAMLERQALRA' A
#
# COMPACT_ATOMS: atom_id res chain seq x y z
N MET A 1 -0.16 -7.60 18.99
CA MET A 1 -0.23 -6.50 18.02
C MET A 1 -0.51 -7.06 16.64
N PRO A 2 -1.35 -6.40 15.85
CA PRO A 2 -1.68 -6.93 14.53
C PRO A 2 -0.51 -6.88 13.56
N ALA A 3 -0.48 -7.82 12.65
CA ALA A 3 0.50 -7.86 11.58
C ALA A 3 -0.15 -7.37 10.29
N TYR A 4 0.58 -6.58 9.52
CA TYR A 4 0.12 -6.05 8.26
C TYR A 4 1.07 -6.48 7.14
N ASP A 5 0.51 -6.78 5.98
CA ASP A 5 1.29 -7.09 4.80
C ASP A 5 1.35 -5.84 3.93
N ILE A 6 2.56 -5.43 3.60
CA ILE A 6 2.78 -4.24 2.79
C ILE A 6 3.36 -4.69 1.46
N ARG A 7 2.72 -4.27 0.38
CA ARG A 7 3.08 -4.68 -0.98
C ARG A 7 3.33 -3.47 -1.85
N TYR A 8 4.39 -3.53 -2.63
CA TYR A 8 4.74 -2.50 -3.59
C TYR A 8 4.66 -3.07 -5.00
N LEU A 9 3.97 -2.36 -5.87
CA LEU A 9 3.77 -2.81 -7.24
C LEU A 9 4.42 -1.81 -8.20
N ASP A 10 4.88 -2.31 -9.34
CA ASP A 10 5.47 -1.47 -10.37
C ASP A 10 4.38 -0.88 -11.28
N GLY A 11 4.80 -0.17 -12.34
CA GLY A 11 3.87 0.48 -13.26
C GLY A 11 3.00 -0.49 -14.05
N GLU A 12 3.37 -1.76 -14.10
CA GLU A 12 2.61 -2.78 -14.80
C GLU A 12 1.69 -3.57 -13.87
N GLY A 13 1.70 -3.23 -12.59
CA GLY A 13 0.87 -3.92 -11.60
C GLY A 13 1.50 -5.18 -11.05
N SER A 14 2.76 -5.44 -11.37
CA SER A 14 3.49 -6.60 -10.86
C SER A 14 4.07 -6.30 -9.48
N LEU A 15 4.11 -7.34 -8.64
CA LEU A 15 4.67 -7.21 -7.30
C LEU A 15 6.18 -7.00 -7.37
N ALA A 16 6.63 -5.84 -6.90
CA ALA A 16 8.05 -5.52 -6.87
C ALA A 16 8.69 -5.91 -5.55
N HIS A 17 7.95 -5.76 -4.45
CA HIS A 17 8.46 -6.07 -3.12
C HIS A 17 7.30 -6.22 -2.15
N ALA A 18 7.47 -7.06 -1.15
CA ALA A 18 6.47 -7.24 -0.12
C ALA A 18 7.14 -7.62 1.20
N PHE A 19 6.57 -7.16 2.29
CA PHE A 19 7.03 -7.56 3.63
C PHE A 19 5.88 -7.47 4.63
N SER A 20 6.03 -8.15 5.75
CA SER A 20 5.08 -8.11 6.85
C SER A 20 5.65 -7.26 7.98
N ALA A 21 4.79 -6.50 8.63
CA ALA A 21 5.19 -5.66 9.75
C ALA A 21 4.17 -5.76 10.87
N VAL A 22 4.67 -5.83 12.11
CA VAL A 22 3.82 -5.80 13.29
C VAL A 22 3.74 -4.34 13.75
N CYS A 23 2.54 -3.79 13.73
CA CYS A 23 2.32 -2.38 14.07
C CYS A 23 1.21 -2.25 15.09
N ASP A 24 1.22 -1.15 15.85
CA ASP A 24 0.20 -0.89 16.85
C ASP A 24 -1.19 -0.75 16.26
N ASN A 25 -1.27 -0.15 15.06
CA ASN A 25 -2.55 0.10 14.42
C ASN A 25 -2.34 0.34 12.92
N GLU A 26 -3.44 0.53 12.21
CA GLU A 26 -3.44 0.75 10.77
C GLU A 26 -2.68 2.02 10.38
N LYS A 27 -2.81 3.08 11.17
CA LYS A 27 -2.14 4.33 10.87
C LYS A 27 -0.62 4.14 10.85
N ARG A 28 -0.08 3.39 11.81
CA ARG A 28 1.35 3.11 11.86
C ARG A 28 1.80 2.30 10.65
N ALA A 29 0.97 1.32 10.24
CA ALA A 29 1.28 0.53 9.07
C ALA A 29 1.36 1.39 7.81
N ARG A 30 0.45 2.35 7.66
CA ARG A 30 0.45 3.26 6.52
C ARG A 30 1.68 4.15 6.51
N ILE A 31 2.05 4.67 7.67
CA ILE A 31 3.27 5.50 7.80
C ILE A 31 4.49 4.69 7.39
N LEU A 32 4.59 3.46 7.88
CA LEU A 32 5.71 2.59 7.55
C LEU A 32 5.76 2.28 6.05
N ALA A 33 4.60 2.02 5.46
CA ALA A 33 4.52 1.73 4.03
C ALA A 33 5.10 2.86 3.18
N HIS A 34 4.78 4.11 3.52
CA HIS A 34 5.31 5.26 2.81
C HIS A 34 6.81 5.47 3.08
N ALA A 35 7.23 5.23 4.33
CA ALA A 35 8.64 5.43 4.71
C ALA A 35 9.56 4.44 3.99
N MET A 36 9.07 3.23 3.73
CA MET A 36 9.87 2.18 3.12
C MET A 36 9.67 2.06 1.61
N LYS A 37 8.91 2.98 1.01
CA LYS A 37 8.57 2.89 -0.40
C LYS A 37 9.81 2.95 -1.29
N LEU A 38 9.87 2.02 -2.24
CA LEU A 38 10.95 1.97 -3.22
C LEU A 38 10.73 3.02 -4.31
N PRO A 39 11.81 3.62 -4.86
CA PRO A 39 11.65 4.60 -5.94
C PRO A 39 10.96 4.02 -7.18
N SER A 40 11.14 2.74 -7.44
CA SER A 40 10.55 2.08 -8.60
C SER A 40 9.08 1.72 -8.40
N ALA A 41 8.58 1.80 -7.17
CA ALA A 41 7.20 1.44 -6.89
C ALA A 41 6.25 2.53 -7.37
N LYS A 42 5.21 2.12 -8.10
CA LYS A 42 4.17 3.03 -8.60
C LYS A 42 2.90 2.94 -7.77
N LYS A 43 2.77 1.87 -7.00
CA LYS A 43 1.59 1.64 -6.17
C LYS A 43 2.02 0.93 -4.90
N LEU A 44 1.35 1.23 -3.80
CA LEU A 44 1.55 0.49 -2.57
C LEU A 44 0.21 0.03 -2.01
N GLU A 45 0.23 -1.08 -1.30
CA GLU A 45 -0.95 -1.66 -0.67
C GLU A 45 -0.61 -2.09 0.74
N VAL A 46 -1.54 -1.89 1.66
CA VAL A 46 -1.43 -2.40 3.02
C VAL A 46 -2.61 -3.34 3.25
N TRP A 47 -2.30 -4.56 3.65
CA TRP A 47 -3.29 -5.61 3.86
C TRP A 47 -3.32 -6.03 5.33
N SER A 48 -4.51 -6.28 5.83
CA SER A 48 -4.71 -6.92 7.13
C SER A 48 -5.34 -8.27 6.87
N GLY A 49 -4.52 -9.34 6.92
CA GLY A 49 -4.98 -10.65 6.51
C GLY A 49 -5.36 -10.64 5.04
N GLU A 50 -6.60 -10.95 4.72
CA GLU A 50 -7.09 -10.97 3.36
C GLU A 50 -7.80 -9.69 2.95
N THR A 51 -7.78 -8.67 3.82
CA THR A 51 -8.48 -7.43 3.58
C THR A 51 -7.51 -6.33 3.19
N LEU A 52 -7.73 -5.71 2.04
CA LEU A 52 -6.98 -4.53 1.63
C LEU A 52 -7.53 -3.33 2.40
N ILE A 53 -6.69 -2.74 3.24
CA ILE A 53 -7.14 -1.62 4.09
C ILE A 53 -6.64 -0.27 3.61
N TYR A 54 -5.66 -0.24 2.71
CA TYR A 54 -5.09 1.02 2.24
C TYR A 54 -4.36 0.80 0.93
N THR A 55 -4.51 1.73 0.01
CA THR A 55 -3.78 1.70 -1.26
C THR A 55 -3.51 3.13 -1.73
N ARG A 56 -2.37 3.32 -2.39
CA ARG A 56 -1.99 4.59 -3.01
C ARG A 56 -1.34 4.33 -4.36
N PRO A 57 -1.73 5.05 -5.40
CA PRO A 57 -2.87 5.97 -5.39
C PRO A 57 -4.17 5.20 -5.18
N SER A 58 -5.15 5.85 -4.55
CA SER A 58 -6.42 5.18 -4.33
C SER A 58 -7.22 5.13 -5.63
N ALA A 59 -7.97 4.04 -5.83
CA ALA A 59 -8.78 3.90 -7.04
C ALA A 59 -9.82 5.00 -7.14
N MET A 60 -10.34 5.45 -6.01
CA MET A 60 -11.33 6.52 -6.00
C MET A 60 -10.74 7.84 -6.50
N LEU A 61 -9.51 8.17 -6.09
CA LEU A 61 -8.85 9.37 -6.56
C LEU A 61 -8.57 9.30 -8.06
N GLU A 62 -8.20 8.14 -8.56
CA GLU A 62 -7.97 7.94 -9.98
C GLU A 62 -9.23 8.21 -10.79
N ARG A 63 -10.38 7.74 -10.31
CA ARG A 63 -11.65 7.99 -10.98
C ARG A 63 -11.98 9.46 -11.02
N GLN A 64 -11.76 10.16 -9.93
CA GLN A 64 -12.01 11.59 -9.88
C GLN A 64 -11.12 12.34 -10.83
N ALA A 65 -9.87 11.96 -10.91
CA ALA A 65 -8.93 12.57 -11.85
C ALA A 65 -9.38 12.37 -13.30
N LEU A 66 -9.88 11.20 -13.62
CA LEU A 66 -10.34 10.90 -14.98
C LEU A 66 -11.57 11.70 -15.36
N ARG A 67 -12.39 12.07 -14.40
CA ARG A 67 -13.57 12.88 -14.66
C ARG A 67 -13.27 14.35 -14.81
N ALA A 68 -12.21 14.76 -14.18
CA ALA A 68 -11.81 16.15 -14.27
C ALA A 68 -11.24 16.48 -15.64
#